data_4099751aabce72155d637a8277239775
#
_entry.id   4099751aabce72155d637a8277239775
#
_cell.length_a   1.000
_cell.length_b   1.000
_cell.length_c   1.000
_cell.angle_alpha   90.00
_cell.angle_beta   90.00
_cell.angle_gamma   90.00
#
_symmetry.space_group_name_H-M   'P 1'
#
loop_
_entity.id
_entity.type
_entity.pdbx_description
1 polymer ?
#
loop_
_entity_poly.entity_id
_entity_poly.type
_entity_poly.pdbx_seq_one_letter_code
_entity_poly.pdbx_strand_id
1 'polypeptide(L)'
;MLSVRTMCNGSFYLYITESKKMSKVAVTRVCLKDDYYLNAPDSVSNCEDAYLFIRNQIGFGTVERVMILCMDYDYHLIKCAIVSIGNDNKAVLDIGEIFKIALLLDAHHILIAHNHLGSSLIPTESDIQITQKIGYVGNILGISLIDSIIVNAGENYQSIRRYIMEREKKNGLDEHL
;
A
#
# COMPACT_ATOMS: atom_id res chain seq x y z
N MET A 1 15.13 -12.88 -37.72
CA MET A 1 14.08 -13.95 -37.73
C MET A 1 13.99 -14.49 -36.31
N LEU A 2 12.89 -14.23 -35.63
CA LEU A 2 12.66 -14.69 -34.23
C LEU A 2 12.16 -16.13 -34.30
N SER A 3 12.86 -17.08 -33.70
CA SER A 3 12.33 -18.43 -33.52
C SER A 3 12.07 -18.69 -32.04
N VAL A 4 10.82 -19.00 -31.71
CA VAL A 4 10.41 -19.46 -30.38
C VAL A 4 10.40 -20.99 -30.41
N ARG A 5 11.18 -21.64 -29.54
CA ARG A 5 11.07 -23.09 -29.30
C ARG A 5 10.61 -23.32 -27.87
N THR A 6 9.53 -24.07 -27.73
CA THR A 6 9.03 -24.56 -26.44
C THR A 6 9.81 -25.83 -26.10
N MET A 7 10.46 -25.88 -24.96
CA MET A 7 10.98 -27.11 -24.39
C MET A 7 10.10 -27.58 -23.22
N CYS A 8 9.96 -28.91 -23.09
CA CYS A 8 9.21 -29.56 -22.01
C CYS A 8 9.69 -29.06 -20.64
N ASN A 9 8.80 -28.51 -19.83
CA ASN A 9 8.82 -28.04 -18.45
C ASN A 9 8.40 -26.57 -18.28
N GLY A 10 7.66 -26.00 -19.24
CA GLY A 10 7.01 -24.69 -19.07
C GLY A 10 7.94 -23.47 -19.06
N SER A 11 9.20 -23.61 -19.48
CA SER A 11 10.12 -22.49 -19.59
C SER A 11 10.25 -22.02 -21.05
N PHE A 12 10.07 -20.71 -21.26
CA PHE A 12 10.22 -20.07 -22.57
C PHE A 12 11.64 -19.45 -22.66
N TYR A 13 12.36 -19.74 -23.75
CA TYR A 13 13.62 -19.11 -24.08
C TYR A 13 13.45 -18.23 -25.32
N LEU A 14 13.77 -16.95 -25.20
CA LEU A 14 13.83 -16.02 -26.31
C LEU A 14 15.26 -15.95 -26.84
N TYR A 15 15.47 -16.29 -28.12
CA TYR A 15 16.77 -16.14 -28.77
C TYR A 15 16.75 -14.95 -29.71
N ILE A 16 17.62 -13.97 -29.49
CA ILE A 16 17.87 -12.88 -30.43
C ILE A 16 19.12 -13.24 -31.20
N THR A 17 18.96 -13.49 -32.52
CA THR A 17 20.08 -13.79 -33.42
C THR A 17 20.56 -12.50 -34.07
N GLU A 18 21.51 -11.83 -33.46
CA GLU A 18 22.50 -11.04 -34.12
C GLU A 18 23.87 -11.39 -33.54
N SER A 19 24.89 -11.49 -34.42
CA SER A 19 26.19 -12.11 -34.24
C SER A 19 27.08 -11.54 -33.11
N LYS A 20 26.62 -11.56 -31.86
CA LYS A 20 27.43 -11.37 -30.66
C LYS A 20 26.85 -12.15 -29.51
N LYS A 21 27.67 -13.01 -28.90
CA LYS A 21 27.49 -13.75 -27.64
C LYS A 21 26.05 -13.78 -27.09
N MET A 22 25.33 -14.87 -27.34
CA MET A 22 24.03 -15.10 -26.73
C MET A 22 24.19 -15.19 -25.21
N SER A 23 23.56 -14.29 -24.46
CA SER A 23 23.43 -14.40 -23.02
C SER A 23 22.11 -15.10 -22.68
N LYS A 24 22.16 -16.07 -21.78
CA LYS A 24 20.94 -16.69 -21.22
C LYS A 24 20.31 -15.71 -20.23
N VAL A 25 19.07 -15.31 -20.48
CA VAL A 25 18.28 -14.52 -19.54
C VAL A 25 17.27 -15.45 -18.86
N ALA A 26 17.29 -15.50 -17.51
CA ALA A 26 16.31 -16.24 -16.75
C ALA A 26 14.96 -15.51 -16.75
N VAL A 27 13.88 -16.25 -17.04
CA VAL A 27 12.52 -15.74 -16.82
C VAL A 27 12.12 -16.13 -15.40
N THR A 28 11.92 -15.12 -14.56
CA THR A 28 11.58 -15.32 -13.14
C THR A 28 10.13 -14.94 -12.91
N ARG A 29 9.37 -15.80 -12.22
CA ARG A 29 8.07 -15.44 -11.66
C ARG A 29 8.30 -14.88 -10.28
N VAL A 30 7.85 -13.64 -10.03
CA VAL A 30 7.82 -13.05 -8.69
C VAL A 30 6.50 -13.46 -8.03
N CYS A 31 6.57 -13.97 -6.80
CA CYS A 31 5.40 -14.28 -5.99
C CYS A 31 5.62 -13.81 -4.56
N LEU A 32 4.51 -13.47 -3.89
CA LEU A 32 4.52 -13.17 -2.47
C LEU A 32 4.52 -14.47 -1.68
N LYS A 33 5.28 -14.50 -0.59
CA LYS A 33 5.28 -15.58 0.39
C LYS A 33 4.57 -15.10 1.65
N ASP A 34 3.66 -15.92 2.17
CA ASP A 34 2.98 -15.62 3.42
C ASP A 34 3.92 -15.92 4.60
N ASP A 35 4.07 -14.95 5.51
CA ASP A 35 4.89 -15.11 6.70
C ASP A 35 4.10 -15.75 7.84
N TYR A 36 2.86 -15.31 8.05
CA TYR A 36 1.93 -15.84 9.07
C TYR A 36 0.49 -15.43 8.74
N TYR A 37 -0.48 -16.05 9.43
CA TYR A 37 -1.91 -15.78 9.27
C TYR A 37 -2.45 -15.00 10.46
N LEU A 38 -3.35 -14.05 10.20
CA LEU A 38 -4.04 -13.22 11.19
C LEU A 38 -5.55 -13.37 11.03
N ASN A 39 -6.27 -13.26 12.13
CA ASN A 39 -7.71 -13.02 12.07
C ASN A 39 -7.94 -11.55 11.66
N ALA A 40 -8.51 -11.35 10.50
CA ALA A 40 -8.75 -10.05 9.88
C ALA A 40 -10.23 -9.94 9.49
N PRO A 41 -10.76 -8.71 9.25
CA PRO A 41 -12.12 -8.56 8.70
C PRO A 41 -12.21 -9.20 7.31
N ASP A 42 -13.38 -9.76 6.98
CA ASP A 42 -13.61 -10.37 5.67
C ASP A 42 -13.63 -9.32 4.56
N SER A 43 -14.13 -8.12 4.87
CA SER A 43 -14.21 -7.00 3.91
C SER A 43 -13.84 -5.67 4.57
N VAL A 44 -13.33 -4.73 3.76
CA VAL A 44 -12.93 -3.39 4.18
C VAL A 44 -13.37 -2.38 3.13
N SER A 45 -14.55 -1.79 3.32
CA SER A 45 -15.10 -0.77 2.44
C SER A 45 -14.86 0.67 2.93
N ASN A 46 -14.51 0.82 4.19
CA ASN A 46 -14.20 2.09 4.85
C ASN A 46 -13.21 1.89 6.01
N CYS A 47 -12.82 2.99 6.66
CA CYS A 47 -11.82 2.96 7.72
C CYS A 47 -12.30 2.24 8.98
N GLU A 48 -13.60 2.32 9.31
CA GLU A 48 -14.17 1.71 10.51
C GLU A 48 -14.04 0.19 10.48
N ASP A 49 -14.22 -0.42 9.29
CA ASP A 49 -14.16 -1.86 9.10
C ASP A 49 -12.77 -2.42 9.46
N ALA A 50 -11.73 -1.62 9.26
CA ALA A 50 -10.34 -2.05 9.43
C ALA A 50 -9.65 -1.49 10.67
N TYR A 51 -10.17 -0.41 11.25
CA TYR A 51 -9.48 0.35 12.29
C TYR A 51 -9.01 -0.51 13.46
N LEU A 52 -9.90 -1.29 14.08
CA LEU A 52 -9.54 -2.12 15.24
C LEU A 52 -8.50 -3.18 14.90
N PHE A 53 -8.63 -3.79 13.73
CA PHE A 53 -7.66 -4.74 13.22
C PHE A 53 -6.28 -4.08 13.08
N ILE A 54 -6.20 -2.96 12.38
CA ILE A 54 -4.95 -2.21 12.13
C ILE A 54 -4.32 -1.76 13.45
N ARG A 55 -5.12 -1.18 14.35
CA ARG A 55 -4.65 -0.74 15.67
C ARG A 55 -4.02 -1.88 16.46
N ASN A 56 -4.62 -3.07 16.44
CA ASN A 56 -4.09 -4.24 17.12
C ASN A 56 -2.77 -4.74 16.51
N GLN A 57 -2.50 -4.47 15.22
CA GLN A 57 -1.27 -4.89 14.56
C GLN A 57 -0.12 -3.89 14.74
N ILE A 58 -0.40 -2.59 14.65
CA ILE A 58 0.65 -1.56 14.65
C ILE A 58 0.48 -0.47 15.71
N GLY A 59 -0.71 -0.26 16.29
CA GLY A 59 -1.00 0.86 17.17
C GLY A 59 -0.21 0.87 18.49
N PHE A 60 0.23 -0.30 18.95
CA PHE A 60 1.01 -0.47 20.19
C PHE A 60 2.52 -0.60 19.94
N GLY A 61 2.97 -0.33 18.71
CA GLY A 61 4.38 -0.44 18.35
C GLY A 61 5.26 0.61 19.03
N THR A 62 6.52 0.26 19.29
CA THR A 62 7.57 1.18 19.81
C THR A 62 8.32 1.90 18.68
N VAL A 63 8.03 1.57 17.45
CA VAL A 63 8.55 2.20 16.23
C VAL A 63 7.39 2.47 15.27
N GLU A 64 7.54 3.48 14.43
CA GLU A 64 6.56 3.74 13.38
C GLU A 64 6.56 2.61 12.36
N ARG A 65 5.38 2.17 11.98
CA ARG A 65 5.15 1.11 10.98
C ARG A 65 4.10 1.57 10.01
N VAL A 66 4.26 1.15 8.78
CA VAL A 66 3.24 1.34 7.75
C VAL A 66 2.69 0.00 7.34
N MET A 67 1.38 -0.11 7.32
CA MET A 67 0.62 -1.30 6.93
C MET A 67 -0.24 -0.98 5.71
N ILE A 68 -0.27 -1.90 4.75
CA ILE A 68 -1.20 -1.88 3.63
C ILE A 68 -2.21 -3.01 3.77
N LEU A 69 -3.47 -2.72 3.48
CA LEU A 69 -4.54 -3.68 3.24
C LEU A 69 -4.87 -3.65 1.75
N CYS A 70 -4.91 -4.82 1.12
CA CYS A 70 -5.23 -4.99 -0.29
C CYS A 70 -6.56 -5.73 -0.42
N MET A 71 -7.50 -5.17 -1.18
CA MET A 71 -8.85 -5.70 -1.37
C MET A 71 -9.14 -5.92 -2.85
N ASP A 72 -10.03 -6.88 -3.12
CA ASP A 72 -10.58 -7.12 -4.43
C ASP A 72 -11.62 -6.06 -4.85
N TYR A 73 -12.28 -6.29 -5.99
CA TYR A 73 -13.29 -5.38 -6.52
C TYR A 73 -14.52 -5.23 -5.58
N ASP A 74 -14.86 -6.26 -4.84
CA ASP A 74 -16.01 -6.30 -3.91
C ASP A 74 -15.61 -5.94 -2.47
N TYR A 75 -14.42 -5.36 -2.29
CA TYR A 75 -13.84 -4.95 -1.00
C TYR A 75 -13.51 -6.11 -0.05
N HIS A 76 -13.47 -7.37 -0.51
CA HIS A 76 -12.97 -8.45 0.34
C HIS A 76 -11.46 -8.31 0.55
N LEU A 77 -11.02 -8.51 1.77
CA LEU A 77 -9.61 -8.39 2.12
C LEU A 77 -8.83 -9.59 1.55
N ILE A 78 -7.96 -9.33 0.57
CA ILE A 78 -7.10 -10.35 -0.02
C ILE A 78 -5.93 -10.63 0.93
N LYS A 79 -5.19 -9.59 1.31
CA LYS A 79 -4.01 -9.64 2.18
C LYS A 79 -3.71 -8.29 2.82
N CYS A 80 -2.91 -8.36 3.89
CA CYS A 80 -2.26 -7.19 4.47
C CYS A 80 -0.75 -7.42 4.60
N ALA A 81 0.00 -6.34 4.61
CA ALA A 81 1.45 -6.38 4.80
C ALA A 81 1.96 -5.16 5.57
N ILE A 82 3.03 -5.36 6.36
CA ILE A 82 3.81 -4.25 6.91
C ILE A 82 4.87 -3.90 5.86
N VAL A 83 4.76 -2.71 5.27
CA VAL A 83 5.61 -2.27 4.14
C VAL A 83 6.76 -1.37 4.56
N SER A 84 6.74 -0.85 5.78
CA SER A 84 7.84 -0.07 6.35
C SER A 84 7.89 -0.19 7.85
N ILE A 85 9.11 -0.25 8.37
CA ILE A 85 9.41 -0.16 9.81
C ILE A 85 10.42 0.96 9.96
N GLY A 86 10.07 2.00 10.71
CA GLY A 86 10.92 3.17 10.90
C GLY A 86 12.21 2.86 11.65
N ASN A 87 13.30 3.48 11.22
CA ASN A 87 14.52 3.62 11.99
C ASN A 87 14.56 5.03 12.59
N ASP A 88 14.83 5.15 13.91
CA ASP A 88 15.06 6.42 14.61
C ASP A 88 14.11 7.58 14.29
N ASN A 89 12.78 7.35 14.35
CA ASN A 89 11.68 8.32 14.32
C ASN A 89 10.97 8.61 12.99
N LYS A 90 11.25 7.92 11.90
CA LYS A 90 10.39 8.03 10.68
C LYS A 90 10.35 6.73 9.90
N ALA A 91 9.14 6.23 9.61
CA ALA A 91 8.94 5.22 8.58
C ALA A 91 9.04 5.91 7.21
N VAL A 92 9.98 5.47 6.37
CA VAL A 92 10.03 5.94 4.98
C VAL A 92 9.06 5.08 4.18
N LEU A 93 7.97 5.69 3.72
CA LEU A 93 6.99 5.02 2.88
C LEU A 93 7.49 4.98 1.44
N ASP A 94 7.76 3.79 0.92
CA ASP A 94 8.11 3.57 -0.49
C ASP A 94 6.84 3.25 -1.29
N ILE A 95 6.45 4.19 -2.17
CA ILE A 95 5.29 4.04 -3.06
C ILE A 95 5.48 2.83 -4.00
N GLY A 96 6.70 2.57 -4.44
CA GLY A 96 7.01 1.42 -5.28
C GLY A 96 6.74 0.10 -4.58
N GLU A 97 7.07 0.00 -3.29
CA GLU A 97 6.79 -1.20 -2.48
C GLU A 97 5.28 -1.42 -2.30
N ILE A 98 4.52 -0.36 -2.01
CA ILE A 98 3.06 -0.42 -1.92
C ILE A 98 2.44 -0.99 -3.19
N PHE A 99 2.73 -0.39 -4.34
CA PHE A 99 2.11 -0.81 -5.59
C PHE A 99 2.66 -2.11 -6.14
N LYS A 100 3.91 -2.47 -5.83
CA LYS A 100 4.43 -3.80 -6.12
C LYS A 100 3.59 -4.90 -5.44
N ILE A 101 3.26 -4.73 -4.15
CA ILE A 101 2.41 -5.66 -3.42
C ILE A 101 1.00 -5.67 -4.00
N ALA A 102 0.39 -4.51 -4.19
CA ALA A 102 -0.98 -4.40 -4.70
C ALA A 102 -1.14 -5.05 -6.09
N LEU A 103 -0.19 -4.81 -7.00
CA LEU A 103 -0.18 -5.40 -8.35
C LEU A 103 0.04 -6.92 -8.33
N LEU A 104 0.92 -7.43 -7.45
CA LEU A 104 1.15 -8.88 -7.32
C LEU A 104 -0.06 -9.62 -6.75
N LEU A 105 -0.94 -8.92 -6.02
CA LEU A 105 -2.18 -9.45 -5.45
C LEU A 105 -3.39 -9.22 -6.34
N ASP A 106 -3.24 -8.55 -7.49
CA ASP A 106 -4.36 -8.13 -8.34
C ASP A 106 -5.41 -7.32 -7.56
N ALA A 107 -4.93 -6.44 -6.68
CA ALA A 107 -5.79 -5.64 -5.81
C ALA A 107 -6.47 -4.51 -6.59
N HIS A 108 -7.76 -4.31 -6.33
CA HIS A 108 -8.55 -3.19 -6.90
C HIS A 108 -8.61 -2.00 -5.94
N HIS A 109 -8.52 -2.27 -4.65
CA HIS A 109 -8.56 -1.24 -3.61
C HIS A 109 -7.44 -1.46 -2.61
N ILE A 110 -6.91 -0.36 -2.09
CA ILE A 110 -5.95 -0.37 -0.98
C ILE A 110 -6.38 0.59 0.12
N LEU A 111 -6.09 0.24 1.36
CA LEU A 111 -6.12 1.11 2.52
C LEU A 111 -4.74 1.09 3.16
N ILE A 112 -4.21 2.27 3.47
CA ILE A 112 -2.91 2.43 4.10
C ILE A 112 -3.09 2.93 5.52
N ALA A 113 -2.27 2.45 6.42
CA ALA A 113 -2.25 2.91 7.79
C ALA A 113 -0.82 3.04 8.31
N HIS A 114 -0.58 4.03 9.17
CA HIS A 114 0.64 4.09 9.96
C HIS A 114 0.33 4.46 11.40
N ASN A 115 1.22 4.10 12.31
CA ASN A 115 1.06 4.47 13.69
C ASN A 115 1.93 5.66 14.06
N HIS A 116 1.38 6.55 14.89
CA HIS A 116 2.13 7.59 15.59
C HIS A 116 2.51 7.10 16.99
N LEU A 117 3.74 7.35 17.42
CA LEU A 117 4.26 6.91 18.72
C LEU A 117 3.73 7.74 19.90
N GLY A 118 3.18 8.91 19.62
CA GLY A 118 2.61 9.80 20.63
C GLY A 118 1.08 9.71 20.71
N SER A 119 0.49 10.63 21.50
CA SER A 119 -0.95 10.76 21.62
C SER A 119 -1.60 11.50 20.45
N SER A 120 -0.83 12.24 19.65
CA SER A 120 -1.34 13.02 18.52
C SER A 120 -1.63 12.15 17.31
N LEU A 121 -2.82 12.29 16.75
CA LEU A 121 -3.24 11.70 15.48
C LEU A 121 -3.25 12.73 14.35
N ILE A 122 -2.75 13.94 14.59
CA ILE A 122 -2.74 15.01 13.58
C ILE A 122 -1.75 14.62 12.47
N PRO A 123 -2.18 14.59 11.19
CA PRO A 123 -1.29 14.30 10.07
C PRO A 123 -0.21 15.36 9.95
N THR A 124 1.01 14.94 9.68
CA THR A 124 2.08 15.84 9.25
C THR A 124 1.88 16.24 7.79
N GLU A 125 2.53 17.31 7.33
CA GLU A 125 2.50 17.71 5.92
C GLU A 125 3.07 16.60 5.01
N SER A 126 4.04 15.83 5.50
CA SER A 126 4.59 14.65 4.80
C SER A 126 3.53 13.56 4.61
N ASP A 127 2.70 13.29 5.63
CA ASP A 127 1.63 12.30 5.55
C ASP A 127 0.56 12.69 4.52
N ILE A 128 0.25 13.98 4.47
CA ILE A 128 -0.67 14.53 3.48
C ILE A 128 -0.11 14.36 2.07
N GLN A 129 1.13 14.80 1.84
CA GLN A 129 1.75 14.73 0.52
C GLN A 129 1.91 13.30 0.01
N ILE A 130 2.31 12.37 0.87
CA ILE A 130 2.48 10.97 0.48
C ILE A 130 1.12 10.32 0.19
N THR A 131 0.08 10.62 0.97
CA THR A 131 -1.29 10.15 0.72
C THR A 131 -1.80 10.62 -0.65
N GLN A 132 -1.61 11.90 -0.97
CA GLN A 132 -1.99 12.45 -2.28
C GLN A 132 -1.24 11.79 -3.43
N LYS A 133 0.08 11.56 -3.27
CA LYS A 133 0.90 10.86 -4.28
C LYS A 133 0.44 9.42 -4.50
N ILE A 134 0.12 8.70 -3.42
CA ILE A 134 -0.40 7.32 -3.52
C ILE A 134 -1.75 7.31 -4.24
N GLY A 135 -2.67 8.22 -3.89
CA GLY A 135 -3.95 8.35 -4.60
C GLY A 135 -3.76 8.63 -6.10
N TYR A 136 -2.84 9.53 -6.45
CA TYR A 136 -2.53 9.83 -7.85
C TYR A 136 -1.96 8.62 -8.61
N VAL A 137 -0.96 7.94 -8.05
CA VAL A 137 -0.37 6.73 -8.67
C VAL A 137 -1.38 5.60 -8.75
N GLY A 138 -2.20 5.42 -7.71
CA GLY A 138 -3.28 4.42 -7.70
C GLY A 138 -4.28 4.64 -8.83
N ASN A 139 -4.69 5.88 -9.07
CA ASN A 139 -5.58 6.22 -10.19
C ASN A 139 -4.97 5.85 -11.56
N ILE A 140 -3.66 6.07 -11.74
CA ILE A 140 -2.96 5.68 -12.98
C ILE A 140 -2.95 4.16 -13.16
N LEU A 141 -2.78 3.41 -12.08
CA LEU A 141 -2.69 1.95 -12.08
C LEU A 141 -4.06 1.25 -12.03
N GLY A 142 -5.16 1.99 -11.88
CA GLY A 142 -6.49 1.42 -11.69
C GLY A 142 -6.71 0.82 -10.30
N ILE A 143 -5.89 1.20 -9.30
CA ILE A 143 -5.98 0.75 -7.91
C ILE A 143 -6.45 1.91 -7.04
N SER A 144 -7.66 1.81 -6.49
CA SER A 144 -8.24 2.89 -5.69
C SER A 144 -7.67 2.93 -4.27
N LEU A 145 -7.15 4.09 -3.85
CA LEU A 145 -6.86 4.33 -2.44
C LEU A 145 -8.17 4.67 -1.71
N ILE A 146 -8.66 3.77 -0.85
CA ILE A 146 -9.84 4.03 -0.01
C ILE A 146 -9.55 5.19 0.94
N ASP A 147 -8.49 5.04 1.74
CA ASP A 147 -8.01 6.07 2.66
C ASP A 147 -6.56 5.80 3.09
N SER A 148 -5.99 6.78 3.78
CA SER A 148 -4.79 6.63 4.61
C SER A 148 -5.15 7.04 6.03
N ILE A 149 -4.90 6.16 7.02
CA ILE A 149 -5.28 6.42 8.40
C ILE A 149 -4.07 6.42 9.35
N ILE A 150 -4.16 7.25 10.38
CA ILE A 150 -3.21 7.28 11.48
C ILE A 150 -3.85 6.63 12.68
N VAL A 151 -3.14 5.69 13.31
CA VAL A 151 -3.55 5.01 14.54
C VAL A 151 -2.49 5.20 15.62
N ASN A 152 -2.88 4.98 16.87
CA ASN A 152 -1.97 4.86 18.02
C ASN A 152 -2.56 3.89 19.04
N ALA A 153 -2.01 3.83 20.24
CA ALA A 153 -2.52 3.00 21.34
C ALA A 153 -3.91 3.46 21.86
N GLY A 154 -4.35 4.66 21.53
CA GLY A 154 -5.67 5.19 21.90
C GLY A 154 -6.83 4.50 21.19
N GLU A 155 -8.04 4.98 21.44
CA GLU A 155 -9.28 4.37 20.93
C GLU A 155 -9.81 5.04 19.66
N ASN A 156 -9.05 5.94 19.05
CA ASN A 156 -9.45 6.68 17.87
C ASN A 156 -8.41 6.52 16.74
N TYR A 157 -8.83 6.88 15.54
CA TYR A 157 -7.96 7.01 14.37
C TYR A 157 -8.22 8.34 13.68
N GLN A 158 -7.28 8.79 12.83
CA GLN A 158 -7.44 9.94 11.95
C GLN A 158 -7.43 9.50 10.49
N SER A 159 -8.51 9.77 9.78
CA SER A 159 -8.54 9.70 8.32
C SER A 159 -7.81 10.91 7.74
N ILE A 160 -6.77 10.67 6.94
CA ILE A 160 -6.02 11.76 6.29
C ILE A 160 -6.84 12.38 5.17
N ARG A 161 -7.62 11.60 4.42
CA ARG A 161 -8.52 12.15 3.39
C ARG A 161 -9.55 13.10 3.99
N ARG A 162 -10.19 12.71 5.10
CA ARG A 162 -11.14 13.59 5.81
C ARG A 162 -10.47 14.85 6.30
N TYR A 163 -9.28 14.73 6.88
CA TYR A 163 -8.49 15.86 7.34
C TYR A 163 -8.17 16.86 6.23
N ILE A 164 -7.76 16.38 5.05
CA ILE A 164 -7.50 17.20 3.87
C ILE A 164 -8.76 17.96 3.45
N MET A 165 -9.89 17.25 3.31
CA MET A 165 -11.17 17.85 2.91
C MET A 165 -11.66 18.93 3.90
N GLU A 166 -11.48 18.71 5.20
CA GLU A 166 -11.86 19.68 6.22
C GLU A 166 -10.96 20.93 6.20
N ARG A 167 -9.66 20.74 5.96
CA ARG A 167 -8.68 21.82 5.82
C ARG A 167 -8.98 22.69 4.58
N GLU A 168 -9.29 22.07 3.45
CA GLU A 168 -9.67 22.77 2.22
C GLU A 168 -10.96 23.58 2.38
N LYS A 169 -11.97 23.02 3.03
CA LYS A 169 -13.22 23.73 3.33
C LYS A 169 -13.00 24.98 4.21
N LYS A 170 -12.13 24.88 5.21
CA LYS A 170 -11.79 26.03 6.07
C LYS A 170 -11.07 27.11 5.27
N ASN A 171 -10.07 26.74 4.48
CA ASN A 171 -9.32 27.70 3.67
C ASN A 171 -10.19 28.38 2.60
N GLY A 172 -11.12 27.65 1.96
CA GLY A 172 -12.06 28.21 0.98
C GLY A 172 -13.16 29.11 1.60
N LEU A 173 -13.41 28.99 2.90
CA LEU A 173 -14.31 29.89 3.62
C LEU A 173 -13.61 31.21 4.04
N ASP A 174 -12.30 31.18 4.24
CA ASP A 174 -11.51 32.38 4.61
C ASP A 174 -11.20 33.28 3.40
N GLU A 175 -11.30 32.76 2.15
CA GLU A 175 -11.14 33.56 0.93
C GLU A 175 -12.39 34.39 0.54
N HIS A 176 -13.52 34.21 1.25
CA HIS A 176 -14.80 34.91 0.98
C HIS A 176 -15.23 35.87 2.11
N LEU A 177 -14.34 36.19 3.07
CA LEU A 177 -14.51 37.19 4.08
C LEU A 177 -13.56 38.40 3.84
#